data_00c5c1dc71c9633b65a849d17b36ae88
#
_entry.id   00c5c1dc71c9633b65a849d17b36ae88
#
_cell.length_a   1.000
_cell.length_b   1.000
_cell.length_c   1.000
_cell.angle_alpha   90.00
_cell.angle_beta   90.00
_cell.angle_gamma   90.00
#
_symmetry.space_group_name_H-M   'P 1'
#
loop_
_entity.id
_entity.type
_entity.pdbx_description
1 polymer ?
#
loop_
_entity_poly.entity_id
_entity_poly.type
_entity_poly.pdbx_seq_one_letter_code
_entity_poly.pdbx_strand_id
1 'polypeptide(L)'
;GNSASINDTLKNFQVTLAQGQRYVAVANGVLKPLNFAANPDGEATRFSLFIQDNVRNAALTPNEVDFIAVHGASDAPTVDVIARNVATLVNDASYSNITPYITVPAASYALDVTPAAGSPIVATFTADLSTLGGGSAVVFASGFLTPSANQNGAAFGLFAALANGTVVAFPAASVARLQVIHNAADPAAASVDVY
;
A
#
# COMPACT_ATOMS: atom_id res chain seq x y z
N GLY A 1 18.98 11.05 -11.35
CA GLY A 1 19.64 9.98 -12.08
C GLY A 1 20.96 10.46 -12.68
N ASN A 2 21.93 9.57 -12.85
CA ASN A 2 23.25 9.87 -13.41
C ASN A 2 23.26 9.65 -14.93
N SER A 3 22.16 9.96 -15.60
CA SER A 3 22.06 9.85 -17.06
C SER A 3 22.97 10.89 -17.72
N ALA A 4 23.91 10.44 -18.51
CA ALA A 4 24.88 11.31 -19.21
C ALA A 4 24.36 11.75 -20.57
N SER A 5 23.34 11.12 -21.11
CA SER A 5 22.83 11.34 -22.46
C SER A 5 21.32 11.06 -22.55
N ILE A 6 20.67 11.70 -23.52
CA ILE A 6 19.29 11.39 -23.87
C ILE A 6 19.12 9.93 -24.34
N ASN A 7 20.20 9.30 -24.81
CA ASN A 7 20.19 7.89 -25.22
C ASN A 7 20.04 6.93 -24.05
N ASP A 8 20.23 7.40 -22.81
CA ASP A 8 19.99 6.63 -21.59
C ASP A 8 18.51 6.62 -21.17
N THR A 9 17.65 7.24 -21.98
CA THR A 9 16.20 7.33 -21.70
C THR A 9 15.54 5.97 -21.89
N LEU A 10 14.96 5.44 -20.82
CA LEU A 10 14.21 4.16 -20.84
C LEU A 10 12.84 4.31 -21.50
N LYS A 11 12.15 5.42 -21.23
CA LYS A 11 10.80 5.69 -21.76
C LYS A 11 10.49 7.19 -21.61
N ASN A 12 9.80 7.75 -22.60
CA ASN A 12 9.26 9.10 -22.55
C ASN A 12 7.74 9.04 -22.27
N PHE A 13 7.29 9.96 -21.44
CA PHE A 13 5.87 10.17 -21.16
C PHE A 13 5.49 11.61 -21.55
N GLN A 14 4.44 11.75 -22.32
CA GLN A 14 3.83 13.06 -22.56
C GLN A 14 2.75 13.30 -21.52
N VAL A 15 2.84 14.40 -20.78
CA VAL A 15 1.87 14.77 -19.75
C VAL A 15 1.46 16.23 -19.98
N THR A 16 0.18 16.52 -19.81
CA THR A 16 -0.34 17.87 -19.82
C THR A 16 -0.67 18.28 -18.39
N LEU A 17 -0.03 19.35 -17.94
CA LEU A 17 -0.23 19.87 -16.59
C LEU A 17 -0.92 21.22 -16.66
N ALA A 18 -1.99 21.41 -15.91
CA ALA A 18 -2.70 22.66 -15.82
C ALA A 18 -2.01 23.62 -14.84
N GLN A 19 -1.99 24.90 -15.17
CA GLN A 19 -1.41 25.93 -14.30
C GLN A 19 -2.17 26.00 -12.97
N GLY A 20 -1.40 26.10 -11.89
CA GLY A 20 -1.96 26.21 -10.53
C GLY A 20 -2.39 24.88 -9.89
N GLN A 21 -2.36 23.79 -10.63
CA GLN A 21 -2.68 22.45 -10.12
C GLN A 21 -1.43 21.79 -9.51
N ARG A 22 -1.66 20.91 -8.55
CA ARG A 22 -0.64 20.06 -7.93
C ARG A 22 -0.84 18.62 -8.36
N TYR A 23 0.26 17.96 -8.65
CA TYR A 23 0.26 16.60 -9.16
C TYR A 23 1.18 15.72 -8.34
N VAL A 24 0.80 14.46 -8.22
CA VAL A 24 1.70 13.36 -7.87
C VAL A 24 1.87 12.49 -9.11
N ALA A 25 3.11 12.18 -9.43
CA ALA A 25 3.45 11.28 -10.51
C ALA A 25 4.24 10.10 -9.94
N VAL A 26 3.70 8.89 -10.08
CA VAL A 26 4.32 7.65 -9.60
C VAL A 26 4.77 6.84 -10.81
N ALA A 27 6.09 6.73 -10.99
CA ALA A 27 6.68 5.84 -11.99
C ALA A 27 6.65 4.42 -11.45
N ASN A 28 5.91 3.51 -12.10
CA ASN A 28 5.70 2.16 -11.61
C ASN A 28 5.64 1.13 -12.74
N GLY A 29 5.71 -0.16 -12.38
CA GLY A 29 5.69 -1.28 -13.31
C GLY A 29 7.07 -1.75 -13.74
N VAL A 30 7.09 -2.67 -14.69
CA VAL A 30 8.30 -3.37 -15.14
C VAL A 30 8.59 -3.09 -16.62
N LEU A 31 9.88 -2.97 -16.98
CA LEU A 31 10.28 -2.63 -18.35
C LEU A 31 10.01 -3.77 -19.33
N LYS A 32 10.15 -5.02 -18.90
CA LYS A 32 9.98 -6.22 -19.71
C LYS A 32 8.98 -7.16 -19.03
N PRO A 33 7.66 -6.92 -19.14
CA PRO A 33 6.64 -7.70 -18.41
C PRO A 33 6.75 -9.21 -18.57
N LEU A 34 7.15 -9.69 -19.75
CA LEU A 34 7.30 -11.14 -19.99
C LEU A 34 8.39 -11.81 -19.15
N ASN A 35 9.26 -11.05 -18.50
CA ASN A 35 10.29 -11.58 -17.61
C ASN A 35 9.86 -11.62 -16.13
N PHE A 36 8.62 -11.27 -15.84
CA PHE A 36 8.05 -11.18 -14.49
C PHE A 36 6.76 -12.00 -14.44
N ALA A 37 6.31 -12.30 -13.22
CA ALA A 37 5.01 -12.92 -13.03
C ALA A 37 3.91 -12.01 -13.57
N ALA A 38 2.94 -12.62 -14.25
CA ALA A 38 1.75 -11.88 -14.69
C ALA A 38 0.94 -11.41 -13.47
N ASN A 39 0.27 -10.26 -13.63
CA ASN A 39 -0.69 -9.82 -12.64
C ASN A 39 -1.86 -10.83 -12.56
N PRO A 40 -2.29 -11.26 -11.36
CA PRO A 40 -3.35 -12.26 -11.20
C PRO A 40 -4.70 -11.86 -11.82
N ASP A 41 -5.00 -10.55 -11.83
CA ASP A 41 -6.25 -10.01 -12.38
C ASP A 41 -6.14 -9.63 -13.87
N GLY A 42 -4.98 -9.92 -14.49
CA GLY A 42 -4.74 -9.63 -15.90
C GLY A 42 -4.36 -8.19 -16.21
N GLU A 43 -4.05 -7.39 -15.19
CA GLU A 43 -3.67 -5.99 -15.35
C GLU A 43 -2.31 -5.82 -16.06
N ALA A 44 -2.20 -4.77 -16.87
CA ALA A 44 -0.98 -4.49 -17.61
C ALA A 44 0.11 -3.90 -16.71
N THR A 45 1.18 -4.66 -16.46
CA THR A 45 2.27 -4.30 -15.54
C THR A 45 3.42 -3.53 -16.19
N ARG A 46 3.27 -3.12 -17.45
CA ARG A 46 4.30 -2.38 -18.19
C ARG A 46 4.63 -1.06 -17.48
N PHE A 47 5.91 -0.71 -17.43
CA PHE A 47 6.40 0.55 -16.88
C PHE A 47 5.59 1.74 -17.38
N SER A 48 4.97 2.45 -16.46
CA SER A 48 4.00 3.52 -16.70
C SER A 48 4.15 4.63 -15.66
N LEU A 49 3.56 5.78 -15.97
CA LEU A 49 3.48 6.91 -15.06
C LEU A 49 2.02 7.06 -14.63
N PHE A 50 1.76 6.85 -13.34
CA PHE A 50 0.46 7.11 -12.73
C PHE A 50 0.44 8.55 -12.28
N ILE A 51 -0.60 9.30 -12.65
CA ILE A 51 -0.70 10.73 -12.36
C ILE A 51 -2.02 10.99 -11.64
N GLN A 52 -1.91 11.66 -10.51
CA GLN A 52 -3.04 12.18 -9.74
C GLN A 52 -2.92 13.70 -9.66
N ASP A 53 -3.99 14.40 -10.01
CA ASP A 53 -4.15 15.84 -9.82
C ASP A 53 -4.82 16.19 -8.48
N ASN A 54 -5.01 17.48 -8.23
CA ASN A 54 -5.65 18.01 -7.02
C ASN A 54 -5.02 17.50 -5.70
N VAL A 55 -3.71 17.31 -5.72
CA VAL A 55 -2.98 16.77 -4.57
C VAL A 55 -2.86 17.81 -3.45
N ARG A 56 -3.08 17.37 -2.21
CA ARG A 56 -2.98 18.18 -1.00
C ARG A 56 -1.58 18.12 -0.40
N ASN A 57 -1.12 19.24 0.18
CA ASN A 57 0.11 19.27 0.97
C ASN A 57 -0.16 19.16 2.48
N ALA A 58 -1.41 19.31 2.88
CA ALA A 58 -1.86 19.27 4.27
C ALA A 58 -3.24 18.62 4.32
N ALA A 59 -3.58 18.06 5.47
CA ALA A 59 -4.94 17.59 5.74
C ALA A 59 -5.91 18.77 5.87
N LEU A 60 -7.19 18.49 5.72
CA LEU A 60 -8.24 19.51 5.91
C LEU A 60 -8.43 19.89 7.36
N THR A 61 -8.08 18.99 8.28
CA THR A 61 -8.21 19.19 9.73
C THR A 61 -6.89 18.96 10.46
N PRO A 62 -6.56 19.72 11.52
CA PRO A 62 -5.25 19.69 12.18
C PRO A 62 -4.89 18.35 12.86
N ASN A 63 -5.89 17.58 13.29
CA ASN A 63 -5.69 16.35 14.03
C ASN A 63 -5.88 15.08 13.17
N GLU A 64 -6.00 15.26 11.87
CA GLU A 64 -6.19 14.19 10.91
C GLU A 64 -5.02 14.11 9.93
N VAL A 65 -4.88 13.01 9.26
CA VAL A 65 -3.94 12.79 8.16
C VAL A 65 -4.75 12.44 6.93
N ASP A 66 -4.57 13.21 5.86
CA ASP A 66 -5.14 12.94 4.55
C ASP A 66 -4.14 12.17 3.70
N PHE A 67 -4.56 11.09 3.07
CA PHE A 67 -3.69 10.40 2.12
C PHE A 67 -4.48 9.83 0.94
N ILE A 68 -3.80 9.67 -0.18
CA ILE A 68 -4.23 8.82 -1.29
C ILE A 68 -3.44 7.52 -1.22
N ALA A 69 -4.05 6.41 -1.57
CA ALA A 69 -3.36 5.12 -1.65
C ALA A 69 -3.14 4.71 -3.10
N VAL A 70 -1.96 4.15 -3.39
CA VAL A 70 -1.56 3.68 -4.72
C VAL A 70 -1.23 2.19 -4.66
N HIS A 71 -1.91 1.39 -5.46
CA HIS A 71 -1.57 -0.01 -5.61
C HIS A 71 -0.48 -0.19 -6.68
N GLY A 72 0.78 -0.32 -6.24
CA GLY A 72 1.95 -0.42 -7.12
C GLY A 72 2.62 -1.78 -7.18
N ALA A 73 2.12 -2.81 -6.47
CA ALA A 73 2.69 -4.17 -6.51
C ALA A 73 2.14 -4.94 -7.71
N SER A 74 2.98 -5.15 -8.72
CA SER A 74 2.56 -5.65 -10.03
C SER A 74 2.14 -7.13 -10.06
N ASP A 75 2.58 -7.93 -9.10
CA ASP A 75 2.23 -9.35 -8.96
C ASP A 75 1.17 -9.61 -7.88
N ALA A 76 0.59 -8.55 -7.33
CA ALA A 76 -0.51 -8.64 -6.36
C ALA A 76 -1.87 -8.56 -7.06
N PRO A 77 -2.88 -9.29 -6.55
CA PRO A 77 -4.26 -9.13 -7.00
C PRO A 77 -4.88 -7.84 -6.48
N THR A 78 -6.13 -7.60 -6.81
CA THR A 78 -7.00 -6.61 -6.16
C THR A 78 -7.02 -6.85 -4.66
N VAL A 79 -6.81 -5.78 -3.88
CA VAL A 79 -6.63 -5.85 -2.42
C VAL A 79 -7.51 -4.86 -1.68
N ASP A 80 -7.81 -5.23 -0.43
CA ASP A 80 -8.31 -4.32 0.58
C ASP A 80 -7.18 -3.96 1.57
N VAL A 81 -7.26 -2.77 2.15
CA VAL A 81 -6.43 -2.37 3.29
C VAL A 81 -7.34 -2.00 4.45
N ILE A 82 -7.23 -2.74 5.53
CA ILE A 82 -8.09 -2.64 6.70
C ILE A 82 -7.27 -2.09 7.87
N ALA A 83 -7.67 -0.94 8.41
CA ALA A 83 -7.20 -0.53 9.73
C ALA A 83 -7.92 -1.41 10.76
N ARG A 84 -7.18 -2.34 11.35
CA ARG A 84 -7.71 -3.40 12.23
C ARG A 84 -8.56 -2.80 13.36
N ASN A 85 -9.77 -3.31 13.55
CA ASN A 85 -10.75 -2.84 14.54
C ASN A 85 -11.21 -1.38 14.36
N VAL A 86 -10.91 -0.75 13.20
CA VAL A 86 -11.30 0.62 12.91
C VAL A 86 -12.21 0.67 11.67
N ALA A 87 -11.66 0.44 10.48
CA ALA A 87 -12.41 0.49 9.23
C ALA A 87 -11.61 -0.12 8.06
N THR A 88 -12.30 -0.47 6.97
CA THR A 88 -11.67 -0.67 5.66
C THR A 88 -11.31 0.70 5.09
N LEU A 89 -10.03 0.95 4.91
CA LEU A 89 -9.52 2.22 4.37
C LEU A 89 -9.46 2.21 2.86
N VAL A 90 -9.08 1.08 2.28
CA VAL A 90 -9.03 0.87 0.83
C VAL A 90 -9.86 -0.38 0.54
N ASN A 91 -10.77 -0.29 -0.40
CA ASN A 91 -11.63 -1.40 -0.81
C ASN A 91 -11.45 -1.65 -2.31
N ASP A 92 -11.22 -2.89 -2.68
CA ASP A 92 -11.12 -3.38 -4.06
C ASP A 92 -10.13 -2.57 -4.93
N ALA A 93 -8.96 -2.22 -4.40
CA ALA A 93 -7.95 -1.55 -5.19
C ALA A 93 -7.21 -2.55 -6.09
N SER A 94 -7.40 -2.44 -7.41
CA SER A 94 -6.63 -3.17 -8.40
C SER A 94 -5.28 -2.51 -8.67
N TYR A 95 -4.35 -3.23 -9.30
CA TYR A 95 -3.05 -2.69 -9.70
C TYR A 95 -3.22 -1.40 -10.52
N SER A 96 -2.38 -0.41 -10.27
CA SER A 96 -2.40 0.96 -10.80
C SER A 96 -3.50 1.88 -10.26
N ASN A 97 -4.40 1.39 -9.43
CA ASN A 97 -5.43 2.23 -8.84
C ASN A 97 -4.82 3.26 -7.88
N ILE A 98 -5.33 4.49 -7.95
CA ILE A 98 -5.09 5.58 -7.00
C ILE A 98 -6.43 5.92 -6.38
N THR A 99 -6.53 5.83 -5.06
CA THR A 99 -7.79 6.09 -4.35
C THR A 99 -8.11 7.59 -4.32
N PRO A 100 -9.37 7.97 -4.09
CA PRO A 100 -9.68 9.28 -3.52
C PRO A 100 -8.96 9.51 -2.20
N TYR A 101 -8.98 10.75 -1.69
CA TYR A 101 -8.43 11.04 -0.36
C TYR A 101 -9.17 10.27 0.73
N ILE A 102 -8.38 9.64 1.58
CA ILE A 102 -8.78 8.94 2.78
C ILE A 102 -8.30 9.80 3.95
N THR A 103 -9.17 10.06 4.90
CA THR A 103 -8.88 10.87 6.08
C THR A 103 -9.00 9.99 7.32
N VAL A 104 -7.95 10.00 8.15
CA VAL A 104 -7.93 9.25 9.41
C VAL A 104 -7.39 10.13 10.54
N PRO A 105 -7.81 9.94 11.79
CA PRO A 105 -7.17 10.57 12.94
C PRO A 105 -5.67 10.30 12.98
N ALA A 106 -4.88 11.25 13.49
CA ALA A 106 -3.45 11.06 13.69
C ALA A 106 -3.21 10.08 14.84
N ALA A 107 -3.06 8.80 14.52
CA ALA A 107 -2.88 7.72 15.48
C ALA A 107 -2.00 6.60 14.88
N SER A 108 -1.70 5.57 15.66
CA SER A 108 -1.02 4.37 15.16
C SER A 108 -2.04 3.30 14.77
N TYR A 109 -1.85 2.70 13.61
CA TYR A 109 -2.75 1.69 13.03
C TYR A 109 -2.01 0.39 12.72
N ALA A 110 -2.66 -0.73 12.98
CA ALA A 110 -2.30 -2.00 12.35
C ALA A 110 -3.08 -2.10 11.02
N LEU A 111 -2.36 -2.10 9.90
CA LEU A 111 -2.93 -2.19 8.58
C LEU A 111 -2.83 -3.62 8.06
N ASP A 112 -3.96 -4.29 7.93
CA ASP A 112 -4.05 -5.61 7.31
C ASP A 112 -4.29 -5.45 5.81
N VAL A 113 -3.46 -6.11 5.01
CA VAL A 113 -3.64 -6.23 3.57
C VAL A 113 -4.27 -7.59 3.29
N THR A 114 -5.41 -7.59 2.62
CA THR A 114 -6.14 -8.80 2.25
C THR A 114 -6.47 -8.78 0.76
N PRO A 115 -6.73 -9.94 0.12
CA PRO A 115 -7.42 -9.94 -1.15
C PRO A 115 -8.83 -9.32 -1.02
N ALA A 116 -9.43 -8.90 -2.14
CA ALA A 116 -10.80 -8.37 -2.18
C ALA A 116 -11.86 -9.29 -1.53
N ALA A 117 -11.58 -10.59 -1.41
CA ALA A 117 -12.42 -11.55 -0.66
C ALA A 117 -12.29 -11.42 0.89
N GLY A 118 -11.45 -10.50 1.39
CA GLY A 118 -11.24 -10.23 2.81
C GLY A 118 -10.38 -11.25 3.56
N SER A 119 -9.98 -12.35 2.95
CA SER A 119 -9.25 -13.45 3.59
C SER A 119 -8.42 -14.24 2.58
N PRO A 120 -7.24 -14.77 2.97
CA PRO A 120 -6.52 -14.56 4.23
C PRO A 120 -5.83 -13.18 4.30
N ILE A 121 -5.41 -12.76 5.49
CA ILE A 121 -4.49 -11.62 5.64
C ILE A 121 -3.15 -12.00 4.98
N VAL A 122 -2.73 -11.23 3.98
CA VAL A 122 -1.48 -11.44 3.23
C VAL A 122 -0.30 -10.84 4.00
N ALA A 123 -0.48 -9.64 4.54
CA ALA A 123 0.52 -8.93 5.31
C ALA A 123 -0.13 -7.98 6.31
N THR A 124 0.58 -7.69 7.40
CA THR A 124 0.19 -6.64 8.36
C THR A 124 1.35 -5.67 8.53
N PHE A 125 1.04 -4.38 8.54
CA PHE A 125 2.01 -3.31 8.73
C PHE A 125 1.59 -2.40 9.88
N THR A 126 2.56 -1.77 10.55
CA THR A 126 2.29 -0.71 11.53
C THR A 126 2.46 0.65 10.86
N ALA A 127 1.40 1.43 10.80
CA ALA A 127 1.41 2.81 10.34
C ALA A 127 1.30 3.75 11.54
N ASP A 128 2.42 4.26 12.02
CA ASP A 128 2.41 5.27 13.07
C ASP A 128 2.28 6.67 12.45
N LEU A 129 1.05 7.18 12.47
CA LEU A 129 0.69 8.50 11.98
C LEU A 129 0.51 9.51 13.12
N SER A 130 0.82 9.14 14.37
CA SER A 130 0.50 9.92 15.57
C SER A 130 1.13 11.32 15.59
N THR A 131 2.27 11.49 14.90
CA THR A 131 2.99 12.77 14.81
C THR A 131 2.73 13.52 13.49
N LEU A 132 1.86 13.02 12.64
CA LEU A 132 1.60 13.56 11.30
C LEU A 132 0.29 14.34 11.18
N GLY A 133 -0.34 14.69 12.32
CA GLY A 133 -1.60 15.45 12.34
C GLY A 133 -1.49 16.76 11.54
N GLY A 134 -2.51 17.04 10.74
CA GLY A 134 -2.55 18.14 9.77
C GLY A 134 -1.76 17.88 8.48
N GLY A 135 -1.08 16.72 8.37
CA GLY A 135 -0.27 16.36 7.22
C GLY A 135 -1.04 15.65 6.11
N SER A 136 -0.42 15.60 4.93
CA SER A 136 -0.91 14.80 3.81
C SER A 136 0.22 13.91 3.27
N ALA A 137 -0.16 12.73 2.74
CA ALA A 137 0.78 11.75 2.23
C ALA A 137 0.24 11.01 0.98
N VAL A 138 1.16 10.36 0.28
CA VAL A 138 0.85 9.31 -0.69
C VAL A 138 1.30 7.99 -0.07
N VAL A 139 0.36 7.13 0.29
CA VAL A 139 0.65 5.77 0.75
C VAL A 139 0.70 4.86 -0.47
N PHE A 140 1.72 4.05 -0.61
CA PHE A 140 1.84 3.17 -1.76
C PHE A 140 2.35 1.78 -1.40
N ALA A 141 1.72 0.80 -2.01
CA ALA A 141 2.18 -0.58 -2.04
C ALA A 141 3.24 -0.72 -3.12
N SER A 142 4.39 -1.30 -2.81
CA SER A 142 5.50 -1.48 -3.75
C SER A 142 6.24 -2.78 -3.48
N GLY A 143 7.06 -3.21 -4.44
CA GLY A 143 7.74 -4.49 -4.40
C GLY A 143 6.86 -5.64 -4.90
N PHE A 144 7.35 -6.87 -4.73
CA PHE A 144 6.71 -8.08 -5.23
C PHE A 144 6.24 -8.97 -4.07
N LEU A 145 5.04 -9.52 -4.18
CA LEU A 145 4.55 -10.55 -3.25
C LEU A 145 5.43 -11.81 -3.33
N THR A 146 5.89 -12.15 -4.53
CA THR A 146 6.73 -13.31 -4.78
C THR A 146 8.04 -12.91 -5.47
N PRO A 147 9.03 -12.37 -4.72
CA PRO A 147 10.31 -11.94 -5.28
C PRO A 147 11.00 -12.98 -6.15
N SER A 148 10.96 -14.27 -5.76
CA SER A 148 11.60 -15.36 -6.49
C SER A 148 11.03 -15.59 -7.89
N ALA A 149 9.76 -15.28 -8.11
CA ALA A 149 9.11 -15.30 -9.43
C ALA A 149 9.33 -13.99 -10.22
N ASN A 150 9.94 -12.98 -9.59
CA ASN A 150 10.11 -11.62 -10.10
C ASN A 150 11.57 -11.16 -10.04
N GLN A 151 12.47 -12.00 -10.55
CA GLN A 151 13.92 -11.74 -10.66
C GLN A 151 14.61 -11.40 -9.32
N ASN A 152 14.06 -11.90 -8.20
CA ASN A 152 14.49 -11.58 -6.84
C ASN A 152 14.48 -10.06 -6.56
N GLY A 153 13.51 -9.34 -7.12
CA GLY A 153 13.29 -7.93 -6.86
C GLY A 153 12.89 -7.68 -5.40
N ALA A 154 12.74 -6.42 -5.04
CA ALA A 154 12.39 -6.03 -3.67
C ALA A 154 11.06 -6.69 -3.23
N ALA A 155 11.02 -7.14 -1.97
CA ALA A 155 9.82 -7.71 -1.38
C ALA A 155 8.73 -6.64 -1.19
N PHE A 156 7.48 -7.09 -1.19
CA PHE A 156 6.30 -6.28 -0.94
C PHE A 156 6.41 -5.49 0.37
N GLY A 157 6.02 -4.23 0.32
CA GLY A 157 5.95 -3.34 1.47
C GLY A 157 4.98 -2.19 1.25
N LEU A 158 4.58 -1.56 2.35
CA LEU A 158 3.84 -0.30 2.36
C LEU A 158 4.76 0.85 2.75
N PHE A 159 4.59 1.97 2.06
CA PHE A 159 5.39 3.17 2.23
C PHE A 159 4.50 4.40 2.22
N ALA A 160 4.94 5.48 2.87
CA ALA A 160 4.31 6.79 2.79
C ALA A 160 5.31 7.82 2.28
N ALA A 161 4.98 8.50 1.18
CA ALA A 161 5.68 9.69 0.74
C ALA A 161 4.97 10.92 1.32
N LEU A 162 5.68 11.64 2.18
CA LEU A 162 5.17 12.83 2.85
C LEU A 162 5.30 14.06 1.95
N ALA A 163 4.53 15.12 2.23
CA ALA A 163 4.54 16.36 1.45
C ALA A 163 5.91 17.07 1.40
N ASN A 164 6.80 16.79 2.35
CA ASN A 164 8.18 17.31 2.38
C ASN A 164 9.18 16.48 1.55
N GLY A 165 8.71 15.42 0.86
CA GLY A 165 9.54 14.52 0.06
C GLY A 165 10.16 13.36 0.84
N THR A 166 9.97 13.27 2.15
CA THR A 166 10.44 12.12 2.94
C THR A 166 9.61 10.89 2.62
N VAL A 167 10.26 9.74 2.41
CA VAL A 167 9.60 8.44 2.27
C VAL A 167 9.85 7.62 3.53
N VAL A 168 8.77 7.15 4.15
CA VAL A 168 8.77 6.32 5.35
C VAL A 168 8.25 4.94 4.99
N ALA A 169 8.99 3.89 5.35
CA ALA A 169 8.48 2.53 5.24
C ALA A 169 7.63 2.20 6.48
N PHE A 170 6.49 1.57 6.27
CA PHE A 170 5.72 0.99 7.37
C PHE A 170 6.32 -0.37 7.74
N PRO A 171 6.79 -0.57 8.97
CA PRO A 171 7.37 -1.84 9.37
C PRO A 171 6.30 -2.93 9.35
N ALA A 172 6.69 -4.13 8.90
CA ALA A 172 5.85 -5.30 9.04
C ALA A 172 5.56 -5.57 10.52
N ALA A 173 4.30 -5.75 10.85
CA ALA A 173 3.91 -6.03 12.22
C ALA A 173 4.25 -7.47 12.60
N SER A 174 4.86 -7.64 13.77
CA SER A 174 5.02 -8.97 14.35
C SER A 174 3.66 -9.48 14.82
N VAL A 175 3.23 -10.62 14.31
CA VAL A 175 2.00 -11.28 14.76
C VAL A 175 2.33 -12.34 15.80
N ALA A 176 1.68 -12.26 16.95
CA ALA A 176 1.69 -13.35 17.92
C ALA A 176 0.81 -14.50 17.40
N ARG A 177 1.30 -15.71 17.48
CA ARG A 177 0.49 -16.91 17.24
C ARG A 177 0.20 -17.56 18.58
N LEU A 178 -1.07 -17.72 18.90
CA LEU A 178 -1.55 -18.43 20.08
C LEU A 178 -2.17 -19.75 19.64
N GLN A 179 -1.67 -20.85 20.19
CA GLN A 179 -2.34 -22.14 20.11
C GLN A 179 -2.94 -22.43 21.47
N VAL A 180 -4.25 -22.57 21.55
CA VAL A 180 -4.96 -22.95 22.77
C VAL A 180 -5.34 -24.42 22.66
N ILE A 181 -4.91 -25.23 23.63
CA ILE A 181 -5.29 -26.63 23.74
C ILE A 181 -6.20 -26.75 24.97
N HIS A 182 -7.47 -27.03 24.73
CA HIS A 182 -8.41 -27.37 25.78
C HIS A 182 -8.25 -28.86 26.08
N ASN A 183 -7.73 -29.18 27.26
CA ASN A 183 -7.50 -30.54 27.69
C ASN A 183 -8.12 -30.79 29.09
N ALA A 184 -9.30 -30.22 29.38
CA ALA A 184 -10.04 -30.49 30.60
C ALA A 184 -10.96 -31.68 30.37
N ALA A 185 -10.78 -32.74 31.16
CA ALA A 185 -11.64 -33.92 31.12
C ALA A 185 -12.93 -33.75 31.96
N ASP A 186 -13.04 -32.65 32.70
CA ASP A 186 -14.21 -32.35 33.52
C ASP A 186 -15.43 -32.00 32.63
N PRO A 187 -16.58 -32.69 32.75
CA PRO A 187 -17.76 -32.36 31.98
C PRO A 187 -18.28 -30.93 32.18
N ALA A 188 -17.99 -30.28 33.31
CA ALA A 188 -18.36 -28.90 33.60
C ALA A 188 -17.52 -27.90 32.82
N ALA A 189 -16.34 -28.31 32.28
CA ALA A 189 -15.45 -27.53 31.45
C ALA A 189 -15.44 -28.02 29.99
N ALA A 190 -16.51 -28.63 29.51
CA ALA A 190 -16.61 -29.16 28.14
C ALA A 190 -16.52 -28.08 27.05
N SER A 191 -16.84 -26.83 27.38
CA SER A 191 -16.70 -25.66 26.49
C SER A 191 -16.10 -24.50 27.27
N VAL A 192 -15.09 -23.84 26.68
CA VAL A 192 -14.46 -22.66 27.26
C VAL A 192 -14.29 -21.60 26.17
N ASP A 193 -14.49 -20.34 26.53
CA ASP A 193 -14.24 -19.20 25.69
C ASP A 193 -12.89 -18.55 26.07
N VAL A 194 -12.15 -18.10 25.09
CA VAL A 194 -10.90 -17.36 25.27
C VAL A 194 -11.10 -15.96 24.74
N TYR A 195 -10.96 -14.96 25.61
CA TYR A 195 -11.16 -13.55 25.28
C TYR A 195 -9.82 -12.81 25.16
#